data_b0668cdbd67fae73da1daa22f502c319
#
_entry.id   b0668cdbd67fae73da1daa22f502c319
#
_cell.length_a   1.000
_cell.length_b   1.000
_cell.length_c   1.000
_cell.angle_alpha   90.00
_cell.angle_beta   90.00
_cell.angle_gamma   90.00
#
_symmetry.space_group_name_H-M   'P 1'
#
loop_
_entity.id
_entity.type
_entity.pdbx_description
1 polymer ?
#
loop_
_entity_poly.entity_id
_entity_poly.type
_entity_poly.pdbx_seq_one_letter_code
_entity_poly.pdbx_strand_id
1 'polypeptide(L)'
;DRSKGYSFFQDSSWVSFNAQNTELLDQENFKQAFTTAQNSTHYFIGSWGSGVVKHNKTTNAIQVYNAYNSTIRGWEADNPDYTVISGLSADSKDQVWLVSRYGSEPLYVYEPNQDTWLAHSKDNAVSTLDEYVDLFIDSNNYKWISLQSSTGDGTGLLVLDTNDPMNTQDNRGVKLTTSAVNGNLPDNKVTAFLEDKNGEVWIGTARGIARFLFPRFIVDSQRSSERQSQWLLNEDTSAVSRYLLRDSNVSAMAVNGANQKWIGSVNQGLWLLNEEGSAILKRYTEDNSPLISNNILSITVNEESGEVFVATDRGLVSFIDIAQSPKTTMGSLKIYPNPFLYDQHERIIIENLSQATRIRVLDAGGNVVHELQASGGRVQWDGYDSRGRRLSSGVYFLVAWDVKEGERGVGKVVIIR
;
A
#
# COMPACT_ATOMS: atom_id res chain seq x y z
N ASP A 1 -16.03 11.91 19.32
CA ASP A 1 -17.21 11.25 18.80
C ASP A 1 -16.77 10.13 17.84
N ARG A 2 -16.96 8.86 18.24
CA ARG A 2 -16.44 7.67 17.55
C ARG A 2 -17.46 7.05 16.57
N SER A 3 -18.64 7.66 16.41
CA SER A 3 -19.77 7.16 15.61
C SER A 3 -19.83 7.76 14.20
N LYS A 4 -18.69 8.05 13.55
CA LYS A 4 -18.68 8.84 12.30
C LYS A 4 -18.83 8.02 11.01
N GLY A 5 -18.95 6.69 11.08
CA GLY A 5 -19.12 5.85 9.89
C GLY A 5 -17.87 5.83 9.00
N TYR A 6 -18.09 5.86 7.67
CA TYR A 6 -17.05 5.87 6.65
C TYR A 6 -17.43 6.81 5.50
N SER A 7 -16.45 7.15 4.67
CA SER A 7 -16.64 8.04 3.52
C SER A 7 -15.87 7.54 2.32
N PHE A 8 -16.41 7.79 1.13
CA PHE A 8 -15.73 7.60 -0.14
C PHE A 8 -15.37 8.95 -0.74
N PHE A 9 -14.17 9.05 -1.29
CA PHE A 9 -13.76 10.19 -2.12
C PHE A 9 -13.96 9.80 -3.57
N GLN A 10 -14.90 10.44 -4.23
CA GLN A 10 -15.28 10.15 -5.60
C GLN A 10 -15.58 11.46 -6.33
N ASP A 11 -15.12 11.60 -7.58
CA ASP A 11 -15.35 12.79 -8.42
C ASP A 11 -15.06 14.12 -7.71
N SER A 12 -13.92 14.17 -6.97
CA SER A 12 -13.47 15.32 -6.17
C SER A 12 -14.43 15.72 -5.04
N SER A 13 -15.29 14.83 -4.61
CA SER A 13 -16.24 15.03 -3.51
C SER A 13 -16.23 13.87 -2.52
N TRP A 14 -16.63 14.17 -1.27
CA TRP A 14 -16.79 13.16 -0.23
C TRP A 14 -18.24 12.75 -0.09
N VAL A 15 -18.50 11.44 -0.15
CA VAL A 15 -19.80 10.85 0.17
C VAL A 15 -19.68 10.06 1.45
N SER A 16 -20.43 10.45 2.49
CA SER A 16 -20.32 9.87 3.83
C SER A 16 -21.55 9.05 4.19
N PHE A 17 -21.30 7.93 4.86
CA PHE A 17 -22.29 7.00 5.40
C PHE A 17 -22.09 6.86 6.90
N ASN A 18 -23.09 7.19 7.70
CA ASN A 18 -23.05 7.17 9.15
C ASN A 18 -24.43 6.98 9.76
N ALA A 19 -24.53 6.81 11.08
CA ALA A 19 -25.77 6.61 11.80
C ALA A 19 -26.81 7.73 11.63
N GLN A 20 -26.38 8.95 11.25
CA GLN A 20 -27.31 10.09 11.07
C GLN A 20 -28.01 10.09 9.70
N ASN A 21 -27.41 9.47 8.68
CA ASN A 21 -27.91 9.46 7.31
C ASN A 21 -28.16 8.07 6.73
N THR A 22 -27.88 7.01 7.47
CA THR A 22 -28.01 5.61 7.05
C THR A 22 -28.62 4.80 8.19
N GLU A 23 -29.92 4.55 8.09
CA GLU A 23 -30.71 3.91 9.14
C GLU A 23 -30.14 2.57 9.63
N LEU A 24 -29.64 1.73 8.71
CA LEU A 24 -29.04 0.44 9.07
C LEU A 24 -27.79 0.60 9.95
N LEU A 25 -26.94 1.60 9.69
CA LEU A 25 -25.75 1.86 10.49
C LEU A 25 -26.12 2.35 11.91
N ASP A 26 -27.24 3.02 12.07
CA ASP A 26 -27.79 3.39 13.37
C ASP A 26 -28.35 2.17 14.11
N GLN A 27 -29.20 1.38 13.46
CA GLN A 27 -29.80 0.16 14.02
C GLN A 27 -28.75 -0.85 14.48
N GLU A 28 -27.70 -1.09 13.67
CA GLU A 28 -26.60 -1.99 13.98
C GLU A 28 -25.52 -1.34 14.86
N ASN A 29 -25.73 -0.11 15.31
CA ASN A 29 -24.79 0.64 16.16
C ASN A 29 -23.36 0.64 15.62
N PHE A 30 -23.22 0.79 14.27
CA PHE A 30 -21.92 0.73 13.60
C PHE A 30 -21.01 1.90 14.00
N LYS A 31 -19.90 1.58 14.62
CA LYS A 31 -18.93 2.54 15.17
C LYS A 31 -17.52 2.18 14.73
N GLN A 32 -16.64 3.19 14.72
CA GLN A 32 -15.19 3.00 14.57
C GLN A 32 -14.82 2.13 13.38
N ALA A 33 -15.09 2.60 12.15
CA ALA A 33 -14.48 2.02 10.95
C ALA A 33 -12.95 1.94 11.15
N PHE A 34 -12.37 0.76 10.99
CA PHE A 34 -10.97 0.49 11.36
C PHE A 34 -10.14 0.00 10.18
N THR A 35 -10.68 -0.92 9.39
CA THR A 35 -10.01 -1.52 8.24
C THR A 35 -10.95 -1.59 7.05
N THR A 36 -10.40 -1.64 5.85
CA THR A 36 -11.20 -1.70 4.62
C THR A 36 -10.57 -2.65 3.62
N ALA A 37 -11.44 -3.33 2.85
CA ALA A 37 -11.06 -4.04 1.64
C ALA A 37 -12.12 -3.84 0.57
N GLN A 38 -11.81 -4.21 -0.66
CA GLN A 38 -12.79 -4.22 -1.74
C GLN A 38 -12.55 -5.39 -2.67
N ASN A 39 -13.66 -5.86 -3.22
CA ASN A 39 -13.62 -6.74 -4.38
C ASN A 39 -14.26 -6.06 -5.61
N SER A 40 -14.47 -6.78 -6.70
CA SER A 40 -15.04 -6.21 -7.92
C SER A 40 -16.40 -5.52 -7.72
N THR A 41 -17.22 -5.99 -6.79
CA THR A 41 -18.62 -5.58 -6.63
C THR A 41 -18.92 -4.80 -5.34
N HIS A 42 -18.14 -4.98 -4.30
CA HIS A 42 -18.42 -4.42 -2.98
C HIS A 42 -17.18 -3.79 -2.31
N TYR A 43 -17.44 -2.81 -1.45
CA TYR A 43 -16.54 -2.38 -0.40
C TYR A 43 -16.90 -3.11 0.88
N PHE A 44 -15.87 -3.48 1.65
CA PHE A 44 -16.01 -4.05 2.98
C PHE A 44 -15.34 -3.14 4.00
N ILE A 45 -16.05 -2.79 5.06
CA ILE A 45 -15.57 -1.88 6.09
C ILE A 45 -15.67 -2.59 7.43
N GLY A 46 -14.55 -2.96 8.01
CA GLY A 46 -14.45 -3.58 9.33
C GLY A 46 -14.51 -2.54 10.44
N SER A 47 -15.18 -2.90 11.51
CA SER A 47 -15.37 -2.05 12.68
C SER A 47 -14.63 -2.59 13.89
N TRP A 48 -14.23 -1.70 14.77
CA TRP A 48 -13.75 -2.05 16.10
C TRP A 48 -14.94 -2.20 17.07
N GLY A 49 -15.67 -3.31 16.93
CA GLY A 49 -16.77 -3.69 17.84
C GLY A 49 -18.12 -3.97 17.20
N SER A 50 -18.40 -3.54 15.95
CA SER A 50 -19.73 -3.67 15.33
C SER A 50 -19.75 -4.60 14.11
N GLY A 51 -18.72 -5.43 13.93
CA GLY A 51 -18.63 -6.35 12.79
C GLY A 51 -18.16 -5.69 11.50
N VAL A 52 -18.69 -6.15 10.35
CA VAL A 52 -18.25 -5.70 9.02
C VAL A 52 -19.45 -5.25 8.17
N VAL A 53 -19.30 -4.10 7.53
CA VAL A 53 -20.23 -3.60 6.49
C VAL A 53 -19.82 -4.16 5.14
N LYS A 54 -20.79 -4.69 4.39
CA LYS A 54 -20.71 -4.95 2.95
C LYS A 54 -21.50 -3.87 2.22
N HIS A 55 -20.86 -3.08 1.38
CA HIS A 55 -21.45 -1.97 0.65
C HIS A 55 -21.33 -2.21 -0.86
N ASN A 56 -22.45 -2.32 -1.55
CA ASN A 56 -22.47 -2.55 -3.00
C ASN A 56 -22.07 -1.28 -3.77
N LYS A 57 -21.07 -1.41 -4.65
CA LYS A 57 -20.50 -0.28 -5.42
C LYS A 57 -21.47 0.38 -6.40
N THR A 58 -22.45 -0.37 -6.89
CA THR A 58 -23.38 0.08 -7.92
C THR A 58 -24.71 0.59 -7.34
N THR A 59 -25.26 -0.19 -6.40
CA THR A 59 -26.60 0.09 -5.86
C THR A 59 -26.58 0.89 -4.56
N ASN A 60 -25.40 1.04 -3.95
CA ASN A 60 -25.22 1.58 -2.60
C ASN A 60 -25.98 0.79 -1.50
N ALA A 61 -26.42 -0.42 -1.80
CA ALA A 61 -27.02 -1.28 -0.79
C ALA A 61 -25.99 -1.67 0.27
N ILE A 62 -26.41 -1.63 1.53
CA ILE A 62 -25.56 -1.87 2.68
C ILE A 62 -26.10 -3.07 3.46
N GLN A 63 -25.22 -3.94 3.94
CA GLN A 63 -25.50 -5.02 4.86
C GLN A 63 -24.41 -5.04 5.94
N VAL A 64 -24.79 -5.33 7.17
CA VAL A 64 -23.87 -5.45 8.31
C VAL A 64 -23.87 -6.89 8.78
N TYR A 65 -22.68 -7.48 8.93
CA TYR A 65 -22.50 -8.80 9.52
C TYR A 65 -21.82 -8.66 10.88
N ASN A 66 -22.39 -9.29 11.87
CA ASN A 66 -21.85 -9.37 13.22
C ASN A 66 -22.16 -10.75 13.83
N ALA A 67 -21.90 -10.94 15.10
CA ALA A 67 -22.10 -12.23 15.75
C ALA A 67 -23.58 -12.63 15.93
N TYR A 68 -24.54 -11.71 15.73
CA TYR A 68 -25.98 -12.02 15.83
C TYR A 68 -26.55 -12.58 14.51
N ASN A 69 -26.03 -12.14 13.38
CA ASN A 69 -26.62 -12.42 12.07
C ASN A 69 -25.66 -13.14 11.10
N SER A 70 -24.50 -13.55 11.57
CA SER A 70 -23.49 -14.26 10.78
C SER A 70 -22.73 -15.30 11.60
N THR A 71 -21.82 -16.01 10.96
CA THR A 71 -20.90 -16.97 11.61
C THR A 71 -19.74 -16.30 12.32
N ILE A 72 -19.52 -14.99 12.13
CA ILE A 72 -18.42 -14.25 12.76
C ILE A 72 -18.62 -14.24 14.27
N ARG A 73 -17.58 -14.62 15.02
CA ARG A 73 -17.63 -14.65 16.49
C ARG A 73 -17.26 -13.29 17.07
N GLY A 74 -17.97 -12.90 18.14
CA GLY A 74 -17.59 -11.75 18.97
C GLY A 74 -16.40 -12.06 19.88
N TRP A 75 -15.97 -11.07 20.66
CA TRP A 75 -14.83 -11.19 21.60
C TRP A 75 -14.98 -12.34 22.57
N GLU A 76 -16.14 -12.48 23.18
CA GLU A 76 -16.47 -13.59 24.06
C GLU A 76 -17.69 -14.31 23.50
N ALA A 77 -17.77 -15.62 23.70
CA ALA A 77 -18.93 -16.38 23.24
C ALA A 77 -20.28 -15.83 23.79
N ASP A 78 -20.21 -15.19 24.95
CA ASP A 78 -21.36 -14.63 25.65
C ASP A 78 -21.53 -13.11 25.43
N ASN A 79 -20.63 -12.46 24.67
CA ASN A 79 -20.72 -11.03 24.34
C ASN A 79 -20.64 -10.78 22.83
N PRO A 80 -21.71 -11.15 22.08
CA PRO A 80 -21.78 -10.94 20.64
C PRO A 80 -21.83 -9.45 20.25
N ASP A 81 -22.15 -8.55 21.20
CA ASP A 81 -22.20 -7.10 20.96
C ASP A 81 -20.86 -6.49 20.60
N TYR A 82 -19.74 -7.22 20.75
CA TYR A 82 -18.42 -6.71 20.50
C TYR A 82 -17.66 -7.58 19.49
N THR A 83 -17.96 -7.36 18.21
CA THR A 83 -17.33 -8.06 17.08
C THR A 83 -16.27 -7.18 16.46
N VAL A 84 -14.99 -7.47 16.74
CA VAL A 84 -13.84 -6.68 16.31
C VAL A 84 -13.27 -7.22 15.01
N ILE A 85 -13.40 -6.47 13.92
CA ILE A 85 -12.76 -6.77 12.65
C ILE A 85 -11.48 -5.93 12.54
N SER A 86 -10.33 -6.56 12.71
CA SER A 86 -9.05 -5.87 12.78
C SER A 86 -8.22 -5.93 11.49
N GLY A 87 -8.51 -6.87 10.59
CA GLY A 87 -7.88 -6.98 9.28
C GLY A 87 -8.90 -7.36 8.21
N LEU A 88 -8.78 -6.78 7.03
CA LEU A 88 -9.55 -7.09 5.83
C LEU A 88 -8.63 -7.08 4.61
N SER A 89 -8.76 -8.06 3.74
CA SER A 89 -8.04 -8.10 2.48
C SER A 89 -8.82 -8.89 1.43
N ALA A 90 -8.69 -8.54 0.16
CA ALA A 90 -9.21 -9.32 -0.96
C ALA A 90 -8.08 -10.07 -1.65
N ASP A 91 -8.36 -11.30 -2.10
CA ASP A 91 -7.40 -12.11 -2.83
C ASP A 91 -7.54 -11.93 -4.35
N SER A 92 -6.64 -12.55 -5.12
CA SER A 92 -6.63 -12.46 -6.59
C SER A 92 -7.83 -13.14 -7.26
N LYS A 93 -8.61 -13.92 -6.51
CA LYS A 93 -9.85 -14.57 -6.95
C LYS A 93 -11.11 -13.78 -6.58
N ASP A 94 -10.93 -12.51 -6.16
CA ASP A 94 -12.02 -11.62 -5.74
C ASP A 94 -12.74 -12.05 -4.44
N GLN A 95 -12.14 -12.98 -3.68
CA GLN A 95 -12.65 -13.40 -2.38
C GLN A 95 -12.16 -12.44 -1.30
N VAL A 96 -13.03 -12.12 -0.34
CA VAL A 96 -12.71 -11.24 0.77
C VAL A 96 -12.50 -12.05 2.04
N TRP A 97 -11.41 -11.75 2.71
CA TRP A 97 -10.99 -12.37 3.96
C TRP A 97 -10.99 -11.34 5.07
N LEU A 98 -11.33 -11.77 6.27
CA LEU A 98 -11.25 -10.93 7.45
C LEU A 98 -10.59 -11.65 8.64
N VAL A 99 -10.00 -10.84 9.51
CA VAL A 99 -9.57 -11.23 10.85
C VAL A 99 -10.56 -10.68 11.86
N SER A 100 -11.20 -11.61 12.61
CA SER A 100 -11.97 -11.29 13.82
C SER A 100 -11.07 -11.48 15.04
N ARG A 101 -10.67 -10.36 15.64
CA ARG A 101 -9.80 -10.37 16.80
C ARG A 101 -10.54 -10.94 18.03
N TYR A 102 -9.80 -11.61 18.90
CA TYR A 102 -10.30 -12.21 20.14
C TYR A 102 -11.24 -13.42 20.01
N GLY A 103 -11.59 -13.80 18.79
CA GLY A 103 -12.39 -15.01 18.55
C GLY A 103 -11.55 -16.29 18.60
N SER A 104 -12.19 -17.41 18.93
CA SER A 104 -11.57 -18.75 18.84
C SER A 104 -11.28 -19.16 17.39
N GLU A 105 -12.08 -18.66 16.47
CA GLU A 105 -11.95 -18.79 15.02
C GLU A 105 -11.62 -17.40 14.46
N PRO A 106 -10.34 -17.06 14.28
CA PRO A 106 -9.97 -15.67 14.03
C PRO A 106 -9.96 -15.28 12.54
N LEU A 107 -10.01 -16.22 11.61
CA LEU A 107 -9.91 -15.97 10.17
C LEU A 107 -11.19 -16.42 9.47
N TYR A 108 -11.72 -15.60 8.59
CA TYR A 108 -12.94 -15.89 7.82
C TYR A 108 -12.76 -15.53 6.36
N VAL A 109 -13.41 -16.30 5.48
CA VAL A 109 -13.60 -15.98 4.06
C VAL A 109 -15.08 -15.77 3.76
N TYR A 110 -15.38 -14.77 2.95
CA TYR A 110 -16.74 -14.50 2.50
C TYR A 110 -17.17 -15.48 1.41
N GLU A 111 -18.28 -16.18 1.64
CA GLU A 111 -18.93 -17.10 0.69
C GLU A 111 -20.10 -16.37 0.02
N PRO A 112 -19.97 -15.85 -1.21
CA PRO A 112 -20.98 -15.00 -1.84
C PRO A 112 -22.24 -15.75 -2.22
N ASN A 113 -22.19 -17.06 -2.49
CA ASN A 113 -23.36 -17.85 -2.88
C ASN A 113 -24.32 -18.09 -1.71
N GLN A 114 -23.78 -18.17 -0.50
CA GLN A 114 -24.55 -18.37 0.74
C GLN A 114 -24.76 -17.07 1.52
N ASP A 115 -24.13 -16.00 1.07
CA ASP A 115 -24.10 -14.69 1.74
C ASP A 115 -23.69 -14.79 3.21
N THR A 116 -22.63 -15.56 3.49
CA THR A 116 -22.13 -15.86 4.83
C THR A 116 -20.60 -15.86 4.89
N TRP A 117 -20.07 -16.03 6.09
CA TRP A 117 -18.65 -16.09 6.34
C TRP A 117 -18.25 -17.50 6.79
N LEU A 118 -17.29 -18.14 6.12
CA LEU A 118 -16.73 -19.41 6.51
C LEU A 118 -15.54 -19.20 7.46
N ALA A 119 -15.61 -19.80 8.64
CA ALA A 119 -14.58 -19.68 9.65
C ALA A 119 -13.44 -20.68 9.43
N HIS A 120 -12.19 -20.19 9.58
CA HIS A 120 -10.99 -21.00 9.66
C HIS A 120 -10.45 -20.96 11.10
N SER A 121 -10.18 -22.12 11.68
CA SER A 121 -9.54 -22.24 12.98
C SER A 121 -8.11 -21.73 12.94
N LYS A 122 -7.53 -21.44 14.13
CA LYS A 122 -6.12 -21.09 14.24
C LYS A 122 -5.26 -22.20 13.65
N ASP A 123 -4.24 -21.82 12.89
CA ASP A 123 -3.28 -22.76 12.33
C ASP A 123 -2.38 -23.36 13.43
N ASN A 124 -1.95 -24.60 13.24
CA ASN A 124 -1.09 -25.32 14.20
C ASN A 124 0.32 -24.74 14.34
N ALA A 125 0.75 -23.89 13.39
CA ALA A 125 2.04 -23.21 13.46
C ALA A 125 2.09 -22.11 14.52
N VAL A 126 0.94 -21.67 15.04
CA VAL A 126 0.84 -20.61 16.05
C VAL A 126 0.39 -21.15 17.41
N SER A 127 0.74 -20.44 18.46
CA SER A 127 0.25 -20.74 19.81
C SER A 127 -1.25 -20.43 19.93
N THR A 128 -1.97 -21.15 20.78
CA THR A 128 -3.35 -20.83 21.14
C THR A 128 -3.48 -19.43 21.78
N LEU A 129 -2.38 -18.92 22.37
CA LEU A 129 -2.30 -17.59 22.96
C LEU A 129 -2.01 -16.47 21.96
N ASP A 130 -1.61 -16.80 20.72
CA ASP A 130 -1.40 -15.80 19.69
C ASP A 130 -2.76 -15.27 19.20
N GLU A 131 -2.92 -13.96 19.18
CA GLU A 131 -4.05 -13.28 18.57
C GLU A 131 -3.69 -12.85 17.15
N TYR A 132 -4.61 -13.05 16.21
CA TYR A 132 -4.52 -12.49 14.86
C TYR A 132 -4.90 -11.01 14.92
N VAL A 133 -4.08 -10.14 14.32
CA VAL A 133 -4.24 -8.68 14.47
C VAL A 133 -4.58 -7.99 13.16
N ASP A 134 -3.81 -8.25 12.13
CA ASP A 134 -3.98 -7.63 10.82
C ASP A 134 -3.75 -8.66 9.72
N LEU A 135 -4.26 -8.39 8.52
CA LEU A 135 -4.28 -9.31 7.39
C LEU A 135 -3.87 -8.60 6.12
N PHE A 136 -2.91 -9.19 5.45
CA PHE A 136 -2.56 -8.86 4.07
C PHE A 136 -2.56 -10.14 3.22
N ILE A 137 -2.94 -10.05 1.94
CA ILE A 137 -2.91 -11.17 1.00
C ILE A 137 -2.02 -10.78 -0.17
N ASP A 138 -1.01 -11.60 -0.46
CA ASP A 138 -0.10 -11.38 -1.58
C ASP A 138 -0.66 -11.94 -2.90
N SER A 139 0.01 -11.68 -3.99
CA SER A 139 -0.37 -12.15 -5.33
C SER A 139 -0.35 -13.68 -5.48
N ASN A 140 0.32 -14.41 -4.57
CA ASN A 140 0.28 -15.86 -4.49
C ASN A 140 -0.92 -16.37 -3.67
N ASN A 141 -1.76 -15.47 -3.17
CA ASN A 141 -2.88 -15.73 -2.26
C ASN A 141 -2.47 -16.25 -0.87
N TYR A 142 -1.24 -16.06 -0.45
CA TYR A 142 -0.86 -16.32 0.94
C TYR A 142 -1.39 -15.22 1.86
N LYS A 143 -1.91 -15.63 3.01
CA LYS A 143 -2.40 -14.75 4.06
C LYS A 143 -1.25 -14.45 5.01
N TRP A 144 -0.84 -13.18 5.05
CA TRP A 144 0.17 -12.64 5.95
C TRP A 144 -0.55 -12.02 7.13
N ILE A 145 -0.41 -12.64 8.31
CA ILE A 145 -1.19 -12.29 9.48
C ILE A 145 -0.24 -11.88 10.61
N SER A 146 -0.32 -10.63 11.04
CA SER A 146 0.44 -10.17 12.19
C SER A 146 -0.12 -10.78 13.48
N LEU A 147 0.78 -11.16 14.37
CA LEU A 147 0.45 -11.86 15.61
C LEU A 147 0.86 -11.04 16.83
N GLN A 148 0.04 -11.11 17.88
CA GLN A 148 0.40 -10.56 19.19
C GLN A 148 -0.13 -11.43 20.33
N SER A 149 0.40 -11.19 21.53
CA SER A 149 -0.14 -11.76 22.77
C SER A 149 -1.35 -10.95 23.26
N SER A 150 -2.06 -11.46 24.24
CA SER A 150 -3.16 -10.74 24.92
C SER A 150 -2.70 -9.44 25.61
N THR A 151 -1.40 -9.30 25.91
CA THR A 151 -0.80 -8.06 26.46
C THR A 151 -0.48 -7.03 25.38
N GLY A 152 -0.63 -7.37 24.09
CA GLY A 152 -0.35 -6.48 22.96
C GLY A 152 1.10 -6.52 22.47
N ASP A 153 1.93 -7.42 23.01
CA ASP A 153 3.30 -7.63 22.54
C ASP A 153 3.28 -8.44 21.24
N GLY A 154 4.06 -8.02 20.25
CA GLY A 154 4.19 -8.77 19.01
C GLY A 154 4.81 -10.14 19.22
N THR A 155 4.21 -11.16 18.63
CA THR A 155 4.68 -12.56 18.75
C THR A 155 5.18 -13.13 17.43
N GLY A 156 5.15 -12.33 16.35
CA GLY A 156 5.66 -12.66 15.04
C GLY A 156 4.61 -12.49 13.93
N LEU A 157 4.81 -13.27 12.89
CA LEU A 157 4.05 -13.21 11.64
C LEU A 157 3.67 -14.63 11.23
N LEU A 158 2.41 -14.88 10.93
CA LEU A 158 1.96 -16.11 10.28
C LEU A 158 1.85 -15.87 8.77
N VAL A 159 2.45 -16.77 7.98
CA VAL A 159 2.18 -16.88 6.54
C VAL A 159 1.40 -18.17 6.33
N LEU A 160 0.19 -18.05 5.79
CA LEU A 160 -0.77 -19.13 5.69
C LEU A 160 -1.20 -19.35 4.24
N ASP A 161 -1.04 -20.57 3.74
CA ASP A 161 -1.65 -21.07 2.53
C ASP A 161 -2.96 -21.78 2.89
N THR A 162 -4.06 -21.31 2.37
CA THR A 162 -5.39 -21.92 2.58
C THR A 162 -5.78 -22.85 1.45
N ASN A 163 -4.90 -23.10 0.45
CA ASN A 163 -5.07 -23.95 -0.70
C ASN A 163 -6.48 -23.89 -1.33
N ASP A 164 -7.46 -24.59 -0.76
CA ASP A 164 -8.88 -24.38 -1.06
C ASP A 164 -9.53 -23.53 0.03
N PRO A 165 -9.92 -22.28 -0.27
CA PRO A 165 -10.55 -21.37 0.69
C PRO A 165 -11.80 -21.91 1.37
N MET A 166 -12.49 -22.86 0.72
CA MET A 166 -13.71 -23.48 1.28
C MET A 166 -13.42 -24.76 2.06
N ASN A 167 -12.17 -25.23 2.11
CA ASN A 167 -11.73 -26.37 2.90
C ASN A 167 -10.87 -25.92 4.08
N THR A 168 -11.43 -25.89 5.27
CA THR A 168 -10.74 -25.42 6.48
C THR A 168 -9.70 -26.41 7.03
N GLN A 169 -9.52 -27.59 6.42
CA GLN A 169 -8.65 -28.65 6.90
C GLN A 169 -7.33 -28.78 6.14
N ASP A 170 -7.15 -28.06 5.04
CA ASP A 170 -5.96 -28.13 4.19
C ASP A 170 -5.00 -26.94 4.36
N ASN A 171 -5.25 -26.12 5.36
CA ASN A 171 -4.42 -24.99 5.71
C ASN A 171 -2.99 -25.41 6.07
N ARG A 172 -2.00 -24.66 5.59
CA ARG A 172 -0.58 -24.85 5.88
C ARG A 172 0.05 -23.52 6.30
N GLY A 173 0.47 -23.42 7.54
CA GLY A 173 1.03 -22.21 8.10
C GLY A 173 2.50 -22.30 8.47
N VAL A 174 3.17 -21.16 8.43
CA VAL A 174 4.53 -20.99 8.94
C VAL A 174 4.57 -19.72 9.79
N LYS A 175 4.94 -19.87 11.06
CA LYS A 175 5.19 -18.72 11.94
C LYS A 175 6.62 -18.25 11.79
N LEU A 176 6.79 -16.96 11.49
CA LEU A 176 8.06 -16.25 11.33
C LEU A 176 8.29 -15.30 12.51
N THR A 177 9.54 -15.16 12.95
CA THR A 177 9.92 -14.34 14.09
C THR A 177 11.23 -13.58 13.85
N THR A 178 11.73 -12.90 14.86
CA THR A 178 13.07 -12.27 14.84
C THR A 178 14.22 -13.27 14.82
N SER A 179 13.95 -14.57 14.95
CA SER A 179 14.99 -15.60 14.90
C SER A 179 15.70 -15.60 13.55
N ALA A 180 17.03 -15.55 13.57
CA ALA A 180 17.87 -15.58 12.37
C ALA A 180 17.77 -16.88 11.54
N VAL A 181 17.20 -17.93 12.13
CA VAL A 181 16.93 -19.20 11.43
C VAL A 181 15.48 -19.36 11.02
N ASN A 182 14.59 -18.42 11.41
CA ASN A 182 13.18 -18.48 11.12
C ASN A 182 12.54 -17.10 11.08
N GLY A 183 12.52 -16.48 9.92
CA GLY A 183 11.92 -15.17 9.66
C GLY A 183 12.92 -14.02 9.60
N ASN A 184 13.87 -13.94 10.54
CA ASN A 184 14.84 -12.83 10.64
C ASN A 184 14.16 -11.45 10.61
N LEU A 185 12.96 -11.33 11.23
CA LEU A 185 12.21 -10.07 11.27
C LEU A 185 12.97 -9.03 12.09
N PRO A 186 12.88 -7.72 11.77
CA PRO A 186 13.45 -6.66 12.60
C PRO A 186 12.85 -6.59 14.01
N ASP A 187 11.55 -6.88 14.13
CA ASP A 187 10.82 -6.98 15.38
C ASP A 187 9.65 -7.96 15.22
N ASN A 188 9.22 -8.63 16.31
CA ASN A 188 8.07 -9.50 16.29
C ASN A 188 6.73 -8.73 16.20
N LYS A 189 6.72 -7.43 16.47
CA LYS A 189 5.55 -6.59 16.31
C LYS A 189 5.48 -6.07 14.88
N VAL A 190 4.79 -6.83 14.02
CA VAL A 190 4.52 -6.47 12.63
C VAL A 190 3.35 -5.48 12.58
N THR A 191 3.50 -4.40 11.85
CA THR A 191 2.61 -3.23 11.88
C THR A 191 2.14 -2.76 10.50
N ALA A 192 2.81 -3.19 9.42
CA ALA A 192 2.44 -2.83 8.07
C ALA A 192 2.92 -3.88 7.06
N PHE A 193 2.19 -3.97 5.94
CA PHE A 193 2.46 -4.88 4.84
C PHE A 193 2.40 -4.14 3.51
N LEU A 194 3.18 -4.62 2.55
CA LEU A 194 3.16 -4.16 1.17
C LEU A 194 3.68 -5.28 0.26
N GLU A 195 3.02 -5.54 -0.85
CA GLU A 195 3.62 -6.25 -1.98
C GLU A 195 4.02 -5.22 -3.04
N ASP A 196 5.25 -5.32 -3.51
CA ASP A 196 5.74 -4.43 -4.55
C ASP A 196 5.49 -4.99 -5.95
N LYS A 197 5.80 -4.21 -6.99
CA LYS A 197 5.55 -4.59 -8.39
C LYS A 197 6.44 -5.75 -8.89
N ASN A 198 7.45 -6.14 -8.11
CA ASN A 198 8.30 -7.31 -8.37
C ASN A 198 7.77 -8.58 -7.67
N GLY A 199 6.68 -8.47 -6.89
CA GLY A 199 6.11 -9.55 -6.08
C GLY A 199 6.90 -9.82 -4.80
N GLU A 200 7.73 -8.87 -4.35
CA GLU A 200 8.39 -8.94 -3.05
C GLU A 200 7.42 -8.46 -1.96
N VAL A 201 7.33 -9.19 -0.84
CA VAL A 201 6.53 -8.77 0.30
C VAL A 201 7.39 -8.03 1.31
N TRP A 202 7.02 -6.80 1.58
CA TRP A 202 7.68 -5.89 2.51
C TRP A 202 6.94 -5.86 3.83
N ILE A 203 7.69 -5.91 4.92
CA ILE A 203 7.15 -5.99 6.29
C ILE A 203 7.67 -4.79 7.08
N GLY A 204 6.74 -3.96 7.53
CA GLY A 204 6.99 -2.91 8.52
C GLY A 204 6.82 -3.45 9.93
N THR A 205 7.71 -3.09 10.83
CA THR A 205 7.69 -3.51 12.23
C THR A 205 7.84 -2.31 13.18
N ALA A 206 7.68 -2.55 14.48
CA ALA A 206 7.94 -1.53 15.49
C ALA A 206 9.41 -1.05 15.51
N ARG A 207 10.33 -1.79 14.89
CA ARG A 207 11.78 -1.49 14.88
C ARG A 207 12.43 -1.69 13.52
N GLY A 208 11.81 -1.15 12.46
CA GLY A 208 12.39 -1.17 11.14
C GLY A 208 11.59 -1.96 10.13
N ILE A 209 12.23 -2.23 9.00
CA ILE A 209 11.61 -2.77 7.81
C ILE A 209 12.48 -3.88 7.22
N ALA A 210 11.83 -4.90 6.68
CA ALA A 210 12.47 -5.97 5.94
C ALA A 210 11.62 -6.43 4.77
N ARG A 211 12.15 -7.24 3.87
CA ARG A 211 11.42 -7.79 2.73
C ARG A 211 11.69 -9.26 2.52
N PHE A 212 10.73 -9.95 1.94
CA PHE A 212 10.85 -11.32 1.44
C PHE A 212 10.90 -11.29 -0.10
N LEU A 213 12.03 -11.70 -0.67
CA LEU A 213 12.24 -11.65 -2.12
C LEU A 213 11.42 -12.71 -2.87
N PHE A 214 11.17 -13.84 -2.22
CA PHE A 214 10.51 -14.99 -2.85
C PHE A 214 9.41 -15.53 -1.94
N PRO A 215 8.31 -14.78 -1.72
CA PRO A 215 7.24 -15.13 -0.77
C PRO A 215 6.63 -16.50 -1.06
N ARG A 216 6.52 -16.90 -2.33
CA ARG A 216 5.97 -18.19 -2.77
C ARG A 216 6.65 -19.44 -2.17
N PHE A 217 7.90 -19.31 -1.69
CA PHE A 217 8.62 -20.44 -1.13
C PHE A 217 8.50 -20.56 0.40
N ILE A 218 7.92 -19.58 1.08
CA ILE A 218 7.90 -19.53 2.54
C ILE A 218 7.15 -20.73 3.14
N VAL A 219 5.98 -21.06 2.58
CA VAL A 219 5.15 -22.17 3.10
C VAL A 219 5.68 -23.52 2.62
N ASP A 220 6.08 -23.64 1.35
CA ASP A 220 6.47 -24.90 0.74
C ASP A 220 7.91 -25.34 1.05
N SER A 221 8.78 -24.39 1.39
CA SER A 221 10.19 -24.72 1.57
C SER A 221 10.45 -25.51 2.84
N GLN A 222 11.29 -26.55 2.70
CA GLN A 222 11.90 -27.26 3.83
C GLN A 222 13.17 -26.56 4.34
N ARG A 223 13.65 -25.52 3.66
CA ARG A 223 14.89 -24.80 3.96
C ARG A 223 14.59 -23.53 4.72
N SER A 224 15.09 -23.43 5.94
CA SER A 224 14.92 -22.21 6.76
C SER A 224 15.49 -20.95 6.09
N SER A 225 16.52 -21.08 5.25
CA SER A 225 17.11 -19.94 4.51
C SER A 225 16.15 -19.26 3.52
N GLU A 226 15.15 -19.98 3.02
CA GLU A 226 14.14 -19.45 2.10
C GLU A 226 12.99 -18.73 2.82
N ARG A 227 12.95 -18.85 4.16
CA ARG A 227 11.97 -18.22 5.06
C ARG A 227 12.50 -16.96 5.74
N GLN A 228 13.64 -16.44 5.30
CA GLN A 228 14.29 -15.29 5.94
C GLN A 228 14.02 -14.01 5.19
N SER A 229 13.64 -12.99 5.93
CA SER A 229 13.56 -11.64 5.41
C SER A 229 14.95 -11.02 5.26
N GLN A 230 15.06 -10.10 4.35
CA GLN A 230 16.23 -9.26 4.15
C GLN A 230 15.97 -7.86 4.68
N TRP A 231 16.85 -7.39 5.56
CA TRP A 231 16.82 -6.01 6.01
C TRP A 231 17.36 -5.09 4.93
N LEU A 232 16.83 -3.89 4.81
CA LEU A 232 17.21 -2.93 3.79
C LEU A 232 18.61 -2.36 4.07
N LEU A 233 19.54 -2.61 3.17
CA LEU A 233 20.89 -2.06 3.28
C LEU A 233 20.92 -0.62 2.76
N ASN A 234 21.59 0.26 3.49
CA ASN A 234 21.82 1.63 3.06
C ASN A 234 22.96 1.67 2.04
N GLU A 235 22.73 2.26 0.88
CA GLU A 235 23.78 2.51 -0.13
C GLU A 235 24.82 3.50 0.36
N ASP A 236 24.44 4.45 1.22
CA ASP A 236 25.38 5.38 1.84
C ASP A 236 26.23 4.65 2.89
N THR A 237 27.39 4.21 2.49
CA THR A 237 28.35 3.51 3.36
C THR A 237 28.95 4.41 4.45
N SER A 238 28.78 5.73 4.37
CA SER A 238 29.17 6.70 5.39
C SER A 238 28.11 6.91 6.46
N ALA A 239 26.88 6.39 6.25
CA ALA A 239 25.78 6.53 7.19
C ALA A 239 26.07 5.82 8.52
N VAL A 240 25.57 6.38 9.61
CA VAL A 240 25.73 5.84 10.96
C VAL A 240 25.13 4.44 11.08
N SER A 241 24.06 4.16 10.34
CA SER A 241 23.41 2.85 10.30
C SER A 241 23.61 2.18 8.95
N ARG A 242 24.06 0.92 8.99
CA ARG A 242 24.14 0.06 7.81
C ARG A 242 22.75 -0.26 7.22
N TYR A 243 21.72 -0.20 8.04
CA TYR A 243 20.35 -0.53 7.63
C TYR A 243 19.48 0.71 7.60
N LEU A 244 18.68 0.87 6.52
CA LEU A 244 17.72 1.93 6.39
C LEU A 244 16.58 1.76 7.41
N LEU A 245 16.10 2.89 7.93
CA LEU A 245 14.97 2.98 8.85
C LEU A 245 15.04 2.01 10.05
N ARG A 246 16.28 1.60 10.43
CA ARG A 246 16.50 0.82 11.63
C ARG A 246 15.96 1.60 12.84
N ASP A 247 15.26 0.90 13.73
CA ASP A 247 14.61 1.46 14.92
C ASP A 247 13.44 2.44 14.62
N SER A 248 13.01 2.56 13.36
CA SER A 248 11.80 3.31 13.02
C SER A 248 10.56 2.45 13.25
N ASN A 249 9.56 2.99 13.94
CA ASN A 249 8.26 2.34 14.08
C ASN A 249 7.43 2.62 12.83
N VAL A 250 7.43 1.65 11.90
CA VAL A 250 6.72 1.74 10.61
C VAL A 250 5.23 1.50 10.86
N SER A 251 4.38 2.39 10.41
CA SER A 251 2.92 2.32 10.63
C SER A 251 2.11 2.10 9.36
N ALA A 252 2.66 2.47 8.21
CA ALA A 252 1.99 2.33 6.92
C ALA A 252 2.99 2.22 5.77
N MET A 253 2.62 1.52 4.72
CA MET A 253 3.43 1.41 3.51
C MET A 253 2.55 1.43 2.26
N ALA A 254 3.04 2.03 1.17
CA ALA A 254 2.40 2.00 -0.13
C ALA A 254 3.46 2.03 -1.25
N VAL A 255 3.12 1.48 -2.42
CA VAL A 255 3.96 1.51 -3.61
C VAL A 255 3.38 2.49 -4.62
N ASN A 256 4.23 3.24 -5.32
CA ASN A 256 3.80 4.12 -6.39
C ASN A 256 4.02 3.50 -7.79
N GLY A 257 3.64 4.25 -8.82
CA GLY A 257 3.74 3.80 -10.21
C GLY A 257 5.16 3.43 -10.67
N ALA A 258 6.20 3.97 -10.04
CA ALA A 258 7.62 3.68 -10.30
C ALA A 258 8.22 2.60 -9.39
N ASN A 259 7.40 1.80 -8.73
CA ASN A 259 7.82 0.82 -7.74
C ASN A 259 8.63 1.38 -6.55
N GLN A 260 8.55 2.69 -6.30
CA GLN A 260 9.13 3.34 -5.14
C GLN A 260 8.22 3.13 -3.93
N LYS A 261 8.79 3.07 -2.73
CA LYS A 261 8.06 2.73 -1.51
C LYS A 261 7.85 3.96 -0.64
N TRP A 262 6.60 4.32 -0.42
CA TRP A 262 6.19 5.28 0.60
C TRP A 262 6.12 4.58 1.94
N ILE A 263 6.85 5.09 2.93
CA ILE A 263 6.94 4.51 4.27
C ILE A 263 6.52 5.57 5.29
N GLY A 264 5.41 5.30 5.98
CA GLY A 264 4.93 6.09 7.10
C GLY A 264 5.40 5.54 8.42
N SER A 265 5.55 6.41 9.41
CA SER A 265 5.98 6.03 10.74
C SER A 265 5.16 6.69 11.83
N VAL A 266 5.30 6.14 13.03
CA VAL A 266 4.85 6.80 14.25
C VAL A 266 5.88 7.87 14.63
N ASN A 267 5.47 9.15 14.58
CA ASN A 267 6.24 10.34 15.04
C ASN A 267 7.50 10.72 14.25
N GLN A 268 7.81 10.08 13.11
CA GLN A 268 8.99 10.45 12.34
C GLN A 268 8.67 10.94 10.92
N GLY A 269 7.38 11.02 10.57
CA GLY A 269 6.89 11.48 9.27
C GLY A 269 6.88 10.39 8.20
N LEU A 270 7.10 10.79 6.96
CA LEU A 270 6.93 10.01 5.76
C LEU A 270 8.22 9.98 4.94
N TRP A 271 8.65 8.81 4.47
CA TRP A 271 9.78 8.64 3.57
C TRP A 271 9.34 8.09 2.21
N LEU A 272 10.08 8.47 1.18
CA LEU A 272 10.05 7.82 -0.13
C LEU A 272 11.40 7.13 -0.36
N LEU A 273 11.38 5.83 -0.56
CA LEU A 273 12.54 5.02 -0.90
C LEU A 273 12.60 4.77 -2.41
N ASN A 274 13.79 4.52 -2.94
CA ASN A 274 13.96 4.02 -4.30
C ASN A 274 13.33 2.63 -4.48
N GLU A 275 13.32 2.12 -5.70
CA GLU A 275 12.72 0.83 -6.06
C GLU A 275 13.32 -0.33 -5.24
N GLU A 276 14.63 -0.36 -5.07
CA GLU A 276 15.36 -1.40 -4.36
C GLU A 276 15.29 -1.25 -2.83
N GLY A 277 14.84 -0.10 -2.31
CA GLY A 277 14.83 0.21 -0.89
C GLY A 277 16.23 0.37 -0.29
N SER A 278 17.19 0.79 -1.10
CA SER A 278 18.59 1.00 -0.70
C SER A 278 18.92 2.47 -0.39
N ALA A 279 18.07 3.39 -0.83
CA ALA A 279 18.24 4.84 -0.65
C ALA A 279 16.93 5.55 -0.29
N ILE A 280 17.04 6.57 0.56
CA ILE A 280 15.95 7.51 0.85
C ILE A 280 16.00 8.61 -0.21
N LEU A 281 14.97 8.70 -1.04
CA LEU A 281 14.82 9.74 -2.06
C LEU A 281 14.31 11.05 -1.47
N LYS A 282 13.36 10.96 -0.54
CA LYS A 282 12.72 12.11 0.11
C LYS A 282 12.26 11.76 1.52
N ARG A 283 12.23 12.76 2.38
CA ARG A 283 11.62 12.71 3.70
C ARG A 283 10.72 13.93 3.90
N TYR A 284 9.51 13.67 4.35
CA TYR A 284 8.51 14.69 4.65
C TYR A 284 8.15 14.66 6.14
N THR A 285 8.13 15.85 6.74
CA THR A 285 7.74 16.09 8.13
C THR A 285 6.86 17.34 8.21
N GLU A 286 6.24 17.59 9.35
CA GLU A 286 5.52 18.84 9.62
C GLU A 286 6.37 20.09 9.35
N ASP A 287 7.69 20.02 9.58
CA ASP A 287 8.60 21.16 9.47
C ASP A 287 9.00 21.48 8.02
N ASN A 288 8.96 20.52 7.12
CA ASN A 288 9.50 20.67 5.76
C ASN A 288 8.48 20.41 4.64
N SER A 289 7.23 20.14 4.98
CA SER A 289 6.20 19.78 4.02
C SER A 289 4.79 20.17 4.51
N PRO A 290 3.74 20.06 3.66
CA PRO A 290 2.35 20.27 4.06
C PRO A 290 1.77 19.19 4.98
N LEU A 291 2.56 18.22 5.46
CA LEU A 291 2.08 17.25 6.45
C LEU A 291 1.61 17.97 7.72
N ILE A 292 0.42 17.58 8.19
CA ILE A 292 -0.21 18.16 9.38
C ILE A 292 0.16 17.41 10.66
N SER A 293 0.80 16.24 10.55
CA SER A 293 1.36 15.47 11.66
C SER A 293 2.44 14.50 11.16
N ASN A 294 3.44 14.27 12.00
CA ASN A 294 4.47 13.25 11.79
C ASN A 294 4.00 11.83 12.14
N ASN A 295 2.82 11.69 12.74
CA ASN A 295 2.22 10.39 13.07
C ASN A 295 1.34 9.92 11.90
N ILE A 296 1.92 9.04 11.07
CA ILE A 296 1.25 8.52 9.87
C ILE A 296 0.43 7.29 10.27
N LEU A 297 -0.83 7.24 9.87
CA LEU A 297 -1.74 6.14 10.14
C LEU A 297 -1.95 5.24 8.91
N SER A 298 -2.07 5.84 7.74
CA SER A 298 -2.28 5.10 6.48
C SER A 298 -1.77 5.90 5.28
N ILE A 299 -1.40 5.21 4.23
CA ILE A 299 -0.96 5.78 2.96
C ILE A 299 -1.67 5.03 1.83
N THR A 300 -2.20 5.78 0.88
CA THR A 300 -2.78 5.21 -0.35
C THR A 300 -2.31 6.03 -1.54
N VAL A 301 -1.96 5.35 -2.62
CA VAL A 301 -1.52 5.97 -3.87
C VAL A 301 -2.56 5.71 -4.95
N ASN A 302 -3.07 6.77 -5.55
CA ASN A 302 -3.78 6.67 -6.82
C ASN A 302 -2.72 6.62 -7.93
N GLU A 303 -2.47 5.44 -8.45
CA GLU A 303 -1.40 5.22 -9.43
C GLU A 303 -1.67 5.90 -10.78
N GLU A 304 -2.93 6.15 -11.14
CA GLU A 304 -3.28 6.82 -12.41
C GLU A 304 -2.96 8.31 -12.37
N SER A 305 -3.31 8.98 -11.27
CA SER A 305 -3.05 10.42 -11.10
C SER A 305 -1.67 10.70 -10.52
N GLY A 306 -1.07 9.73 -9.80
CA GLY A 306 0.10 9.91 -8.96
C GLY A 306 -0.22 10.65 -7.64
N GLU A 307 -1.50 10.77 -7.27
CA GLU A 307 -1.89 11.39 -6.02
C GLU A 307 -1.68 10.44 -4.85
N VAL A 308 -0.98 10.92 -3.83
CA VAL A 308 -0.69 10.20 -2.59
C VAL A 308 -1.54 10.78 -1.47
N PHE A 309 -2.40 9.96 -0.89
CA PHE A 309 -3.22 10.31 0.27
C PHE A 309 -2.52 9.80 1.52
N VAL A 310 -2.35 10.66 2.50
CA VAL A 310 -1.69 10.37 3.77
C VAL A 310 -2.63 10.71 4.92
N ALA A 311 -3.09 9.67 5.60
CA ALA A 311 -3.89 9.83 6.83
C ALA A 311 -2.95 9.96 8.03
N THR A 312 -3.23 10.92 8.88
CA THR A 312 -2.51 11.19 10.12
C THR A 312 -3.48 11.23 11.30
N ASP A 313 -2.97 11.26 12.52
CA ASP A 313 -3.77 11.44 13.73
C ASP A 313 -4.49 12.82 13.81
N ARG A 314 -4.11 13.77 12.93
CA ARG A 314 -4.71 15.12 12.86
C ARG A 314 -5.57 15.35 11.62
N GLY A 315 -5.67 14.36 10.73
CA GLY A 315 -6.49 14.44 9.52
C GLY A 315 -5.81 13.87 8.29
N LEU A 316 -6.41 14.12 7.12
CA LEU A 316 -5.97 13.62 5.83
C LEU A 316 -5.37 14.76 5.00
N VAL A 317 -4.23 14.48 4.36
CA VAL A 317 -3.63 15.35 3.35
C VAL A 317 -3.40 14.55 2.08
N SER A 318 -3.37 15.23 0.92
CA SER A 318 -2.91 14.63 -0.32
C SER A 318 -1.92 15.55 -1.04
N PHE A 319 -1.10 14.96 -1.88
CA PHE A 319 -0.19 15.66 -2.78
C PHE A 319 0.10 14.82 -4.03
N ILE A 320 0.50 15.46 -5.11
CA ILE A 320 0.85 14.77 -6.35
C ILE A 320 2.30 14.32 -6.28
N ASP A 321 2.53 13.01 -6.36
CA ASP A 321 3.85 12.43 -6.54
C ASP A 321 4.32 12.59 -8.01
N ILE A 322 5.63 12.55 -8.19
CA ILE A 322 6.25 12.59 -9.52
C ILE A 322 5.96 11.29 -10.28
N ALA A 323 5.95 10.16 -9.57
CA ALA A 323 5.77 8.85 -10.16
C ALA A 323 4.29 8.56 -10.47
N GLN A 324 4.04 8.10 -11.69
CA GLN A 324 2.74 7.67 -12.20
C GLN A 324 2.89 6.27 -12.80
N SER A 325 1.81 5.49 -12.84
CA SER A 325 1.85 4.17 -13.48
C SER A 325 2.32 4.25 -14.92
N PRO A 326 3.26 3.38 -15.32
CA PRO A 326 3.75 3.33 -16.68
C PRO A 326 2.64 2.91 -17.65
N LYS A 327 2.72 3.39 -18.87
CA LYS A 327 1.88 2.92 -19.97
C LYS A 327 2.49 1.68 -20.60
N THR A 328 1.65 0.73 -20.98
CA THR A 328 2.08 -0.45 -21.73
C THR A 328 2.55 -0.11 -23.14
N THR A 329 1.99 0.95 -23.74
CA THR A 329 2.38 1.48 -25.05
C THR A 329 2.60 2.97 -24.96
N MET A 330 3.72 3.44 -25.48
CA MET A 330 3.98 4.86 -25.67
C MET A 330 3.42 5.31 -27.02
N GLY A 331 2.92 6.53 -27.06
CA GLY A 331 2.43 7.16 -28.31
C GLY A 331 2.87 8.62 -28.33
N SER A 332 1.92 9.53 -28.45
CA SER A 332 2.18 10.94 -28.27
C SER A 332 2.43 11.25 -26.80
N LEU A 333 3.58 11.86 -26.50
CA LEU A 333 3.89 12.33 -25.16
C LEU A 333 2.98 13.51 -24.79
N LYS A 334 2.46 13.50 -23.58
CA LYS A 334 1.74 14.64 -23.02
C LYS A 334 2.72 15.51 -22.26
N ILE A 335 2.92 16.76 -22.69
CA ILE A 335 3.93 17.67 -22.19
C ILE A 335 3.29 18.98 -21.77
N TYR A 336 3.47 19.38 -20.52
CA TYR A 336 2.90 20.61 -19.98
C TYR A 336 3.75 21.18 -18.82
N PRO A 337 3.66 22.50 -18.55
CA PRO A 337 2.98 23.49 -19.36
C PRO A 337 3.64 23.65 -20.73
N ASN A 338 2.83 23.95 -21.75
CA ASN A 338 3.31 24.18 -23.09
C ASN A 338 2.51 25.37 -23.71
N PRO A 339 3.09 26.55 -23.87
CA PRO A 339 4.50 26.87 -23.66
C PRO A 339 4.99 26.85 -22.21
N PHE A 340 6.26 26.51 -22.00
CA PHE A 340 6.96 26.66 -20.75
C PHE A 340 7.59 28.04 -20.66
N LEU A 341 7.31 28.76 -19.58
CA LEU A 341 7.77 30.10 -19.28
C LEU A 341 8.63 30.06 -18.02
N TYR A 342 9.90 30.42 -18.09
CA TYR A 342 10.82 30.32 -16.94
C TYR A 342 10.50 31.22 -15.75
N ASP A 343 9.72 32.28 -15.96
CA ASP A 343 9.29 33.22 -14.92
C ASP A 343 7.98 32.79 -14.22
N GLN A 344 7.27 31.82 -14.80
CA GLN A 344 5.98 31.36 -14.28
C GLN A 344 5.98 29.87 -13.91
N HIS A 345 6.90 29.08 -14.47
CA HIS A 345 6.90 27.63 -14.31
C HIS A 345 8.27 27.13 -13.84
N GLU A 346 8.27 26.24 -12.88
CA GLU A 346 9.49 25.64 -12.36
C GLU A 346 9.89 24.35 -13.09
N ARG A 347 8.90 23.61 -13.61
CA ARG A 347 9.09 22.27 -14.21
C ARG A 347 8.22 22.06 -15.43
N ILE A 348 8.74 21.29 -16.36
CA ILE A 348 8.01 20.67 -17.48
C ILE A 348 7.69 19.24 -17.07
N ILE A 349 6.43 18.86 -17.15
CA ILE A 349 5.94 17.51 -16.88
C ILE A 349 5.83 16.77 -18.22
N ILE A 350 6.33 15.55 -18.26
CA ILE A 350 6.27 14.66 -19.42
C ILE A 350 5.58 13.38 -18.97
N GLU A 351 4.45 13.05 -19.57
CA GLU A 351 3.61 11.88 -19.26
C GLU A 351 3.44 10.97 -20.48
N ASN A 352 2.75 9.83 -20.26
CA ASN A 352 2.56 8.73 -21.22
C ASN A 352 3.85 7.97 -21.50
N LEU A 353 4.68 7.77 -20.48
CA LEU A 353 5.92 7.02 -20.55
C LEU A 353 5.72 5.56 -20.13
N SER A 354 6.56 4.65 -20.61
CA SER A 354 6.68 3.26 -20.13
C SER A 354 7.61 3.17 -18.91
N GLN A 355 7.72 1.97 -18.34
CA GLN A 355 8.42 1.73 -17.07
C GLN A 355 9.89 2.19 -17.08
N ALA A 356 10.61 1.99 -18.18
CA ALA A 356 12.04 2.28 -18.28
C ALA A 356 12.32 3.12 -19.53
N THR A 357 11.92 4.39 -19.50
CA THR A 357 11.99 5.27 -20.65
C THR A 357 13.23 6.16 -20.61
N ARG A 358 13.99 6.21 -21.70
CA ARG A 358 14.97 7.27 -21.98
C ARG A 358 14.37 8.30 -22.91
N ILE A 359 14.67 9.57 -22.67
CA ILE A 359 14.17 10.69 -23.45
C ILE A 359 15.33 11.56 -23.87
N ARG A 360 15.42 11.86 -25.17
CA ARG A 360 16.29 12.90 -25.70
C ARG A 360 15.50 14.15 -26.04
N VAL A 361 15.99 15.27 -25.56
CA VAL A 361 15.48 16.57 -25.92
C VAL A 361 16.36 17.13 -27.01
N LEU A 362 15.75 17.49 -28.14
CA LEU A 362 16.43 17.97 -29.36
C LEU A 362 16.03 19.41 -29.63
N ASP A 363 16.98 20.23 -30.10
CA ASP A 363 16.69 21.54 -30.68
C ASP A 363 16.10 21.43 -32.10
N ALA A 364 15.73 22.53 -32.70
CA ALA A 364 15.17 22.57 -34.07
C ALA A 364 16.17 22.09 -35.14
N GLY A 365 17.47 22.06 -34.85
CA GLY A 365 18.52 21.53 -35.70
C GLY A 365 18.76 20.03 -35.53
N GLY A 366 18.05 19.38 -34.59
CA GLY A 366 18.19 17.95 -34.28
C GLY A 366 19.37 17.63 -33.33
N ASN A 367 19.99 18.64 -32.71
CA ASN A 367 21.05 18.43 -31.75
C ASN A 367 20.47 18.07 -30.39
N VAL A 368 21.05 17.07 -29.72
CA VAL A 368 20.66 16.69 -28.36
C VAL A 368 21.11 17.77 -27.37
N VAL A 369 20.18 18.40 -26.69
CA VAL A 369 20.45 19.43 -25.68
C VAL A 369 20.35 18.92 -24.25
N HIS A 370 19.54 17.85 -24.02
CA HIS A 370 19.39 17.22 -22.71
C HIS A 370 18.96 15.76 -22.86
N GLU A 371 19.29 14.94 -21.87
CA GLU A 371 18.80 13.56 -21.75
C GLU A 371 18.15 13.34 -20.39
N LEU A 372 17.00 12.64 -20.37
CA LEU A 372 16.26 12.29 -19.17
C LEU A 372 16.08 10.77 -19.11
N GLN A 373 15.92 10.27 -17.91
CA GLN A 373 15.50 8.90 -17.63
C GLN A 373 14.27 8.93 -16.74
N ALA A 374 13.24 8.19 -17.12
CA ALA A 374 12.03 8.01 -16.35
C ALA A 374 11.95 6.59 -15.81
N SER A 375 11.53 6.47 -14.55
CA SER A 375 11.07 5.23 -13.93
C SER A 375 9.58 5.41 -13.65
N GLY A 376 8.71 4.75 -14.45
CA GLY A 376 7.27 4.95 -14.42
C GLY A 376 6.75 5.91 -15.50
N GLY A 377 5.44 6.17 -15.47
CA GLY A 377 4.71 6.86 -16.52
C GLY A 377 4.96 8.36 -16.69
N ARG A 378 5.76 8.98 -15.79
CA ARG A 378 5.96 10.43 -15.73
C ARG A 378 7.40 10.78 -15.37
N VAL A 379 7.91 11.90 -15.91
CA VAL A 379 9.17 12.53 -15.48
C VAL A 379 9.03 14.05 -15.48
N GLN A 380 9.83 14.71 -14.67
CA GLN A 380 9.94 16.18 -14.62
C GLN A 380 11.28 16.65 -15.19
N TRP A 381 11.25 17.78 -15.89
CA TRP A 381 12.40 18.46 -16.42
C TRP A 381 12.33 19.96 -16.16
N ASP A 382 13.44 20.58 -15.78
CA ASP A 382 13.54 22.00 -15.44
C ASP A 382 13.74 22.93 -16.64
N GLY A 383 13.81 22.37 -17.86
CA GLY A 383 14.05 23.16 -19.06
C GLY A 383 15.52 23.54 -19.28
N TYR A 384 16.46 22.99 -18.48
CA TYR A 384 17.89 23.29 -18.63
C TYR A 384 18.57 22.26 -19.55
N ASP A 385 19.69 22.68 -20.17
CA ASP A 385 20.55 21.78 -20.94
C ASP A 385 21.40 20.88 -20.02
N SER A 386 22.14 19.93 -20.59
CA SER A 386 23.01 19.01 -19.85
C SER A 386 24.16 19.71 -19.09
N ARG A 387 24.39 21.00 -19.34
CA ARG A 387 25.40 21.83 -18.66
C ARG A 387 24.80 22.76 -17.60
N GLY A 388 23.51 22.60 -17.29
CA GLY A 388 22.78 23.41 -16.30
C GLY A 388 22.51 24.85 -16.77
N ARG A 389 22.40 25.10 -18.06
CA ARG A 389 22.08 26.43 -18.63
C ARG A 389 20.65 26.45 -19.14
N ARG A 390 19.95 27.56 -18.94
CA ARG A 390 18.61 27.79 -19.51
C ARG A 390 18.65 27.70 -21.01
N LEU A 391 17.76 26.95 -21.60
CA LEU A 391 17.59 26.87 -23.05
C LEU A 391 17.06 28.19 -23.59
N SER A 392 17.39 28.51 -24.84
CA SER A 392 16.86 29.66 -25.53
C SER A 392 15.40 29.49 -25.92
N SER A 393 14.67 30.59 -26.12
CA SER A 393 13.30 30.53 -26.66
C SER A 393 13.28 29.78 -28.00
N GLY A 394 12.39 28.80 -28.10
CA GLY A 394 12.30 27.95 -29.28
C GLY A 394 11.42 26.73 -29.10
N VAL A 395 11.33 25.92 -30.15
CA VAL A 395 10.63 24.63 -30.13
C VAL A 395 11.65 23.52 -29.90
N TYR A 396 11.37 22.66 -28.94
CA TYR A 396 12.18 21.48 -28.61
C TYR A 396 11.36 20.21 -28.82
N PHE A 397 12.01 19.21 -29.42
CA PHE A 397 11.39 17.92 -29.70
C PHE A 397 11.87 16.90 -28.65
N LEU A 398 10.95 16.10 -28.16
CA LEU A 398 11.26 15.02 -27.22
C LEU A 398 11.05 13.70 -27.95
N VAL A 399 12.08 12.85 -27.91
CA VAL A 399 12.05 11.49 -28.44
C VAL A 399 12.29 10.56 -27.27
N ALA A 400 11.29 9.74 -26.96
CA ALA A 400 11.31 8.78 -25.90
C ALA A 400 11.36 7.36 -26.46
N TRP A 401 12.09 6.46 -25.78
CA TRP A 401 12.11 5.05 -26.10
C TRP A 401 12.23 4.21 -24.83
N ASP A 402 11.50 3.09 -24.83
CA ASP A 402 11.65 2.07 -23.80
C ASP A 402 12.92 1.25 -24.04
N VAL A 403 13.69 1.02 -22.97
CA VAL A 403 14.97 0.29 -23.04
C VAL A 403 14.74 -1.22 -23.19
N LYS A 404 13.62 -1.73 -22.69
CA LYS A 404 13.31 -3.17 -22.64
C LYS A 404 12.38 -3.61 -23.78
N GLU A 405 11.32 -2.86 -24.02
CA GLU A 405 10.21 -3.27 -24.89
C GLU A 405 10.27 -2.62 -26.29
N GLY A 406 11.17 -1.65 -26.52
CA GLY A 406 11.36 -1.02 -27.81
C GLY A 406 10.25 -0.03 -28.21
N GLU A 407 9.29 0.25 -27.36
CA GLU A 407 8.24 1.25 -27.54
C GLU A 407 8.84 2.64 -27.72
N ARG A 408 8.17 3.49 -28.51
CA ARG A 408 8.64 4.84 -28.83
C ARG A 408 7.53 5.86 -28.67
N GLY A 409 7.88 7.04 -28.14
CA GLY A 409 7.01 8.19 -28.01
C GLY A 409 7.68 9.47 -28.51
N VAL A 410 6.89 10.38 -29.03
CA VAL A 410 7.37 11.69 -29.47
C VAL A 410 6.49 12.80 -28.94
N GLY A 411 7.10 13.96 -28.70
CA GLY A 411 6.40 15.14 -28.27
C GLY A 411 7.18 16.41 -28.58
N LYS A 412 6.58 17.56 -28.35
CA LYS A 412 7.23 18.87 -28.50
C LYS A 412 6.83 19.81 -27.37
N VAL A 413 7.75 20.68 -27.00
CA VAL A 413 7.50 21.77 -26.06
C VAL A 413 8.03 23.09 -26.65
N VAL A 414 7.30 24.16 -26.41
CA VAL A 414 7.75 25.52 -26.69
C VAL A 414 8.32 26.08 -25.40
N ILE A 415 9.56 26.54 -25.43
CA ILE A 415 10.21 27.22 -24.29
C ILE A 415 10.29 28.71 -24.62
N ILE A 416 9.92 29.54 -23.67
CA ILE A 416 9.98 31.01 -23.75
C ILE A 416 10.78 31.50 -22.52
N ARG A 417 11.75 32.34 -22.83
CA ARG A 417 12.70 32.87 -21.82
C ARG A 417 12.22 34.20 -21.30
#